data_67a9358e3206b4b0aa798eb42f640761
#
_entry.id   67a9358e3206b4b0aa798eb42f640761
#
_cell.length_a   1.000
_cell.length_b   1.000
_cell.length_c   1.000
_cell.angle_alpha   90.00
_cell.angle_beta   90.00
_cell.angle_gamma   90.00
#
_symmetry.space_group_name_H-M   'P 1'
#
loop_
_entity.id
_entity.type
_entity.pdbx_description
1 polymer ?
#
loop_
_entity_poly.entity_id
_entity_poly.type
_entity_poly.pdbx_seq_one_letter_code
_entity_poly.pdbx_strand_id
1 'polypeptide(L)'
;PKDYERKFTEFLDNISVDDEKIATRKASQKCLEFLCEELPEMIGGSADLTGSNNTMSRSNTEFLPSNPEGTHIYYGVREFGMTGITNGMLLHGGIKPYSGTFLVFMDYARNAVRLAALMKIPNIFVYTHDSIGLGEDGPTHQPVEHLVTLRATPNLNNWRPADLTETAIAWDSAIKSKRTPTSLVLSRQGLPPIKRTKDQIEAICKGGYLIQSNDNAKLNLIASGSELNLIIDAEQELRELGLFANIISMPCLDIFKQQSEEYMNSIINQNIPSIFVEALHPDSWASLAKPNDAVIGISSFGESAPGNTLMEHFGFSVSNIIEMARKLI
;
A
#
# COMPACT_ATOMS: atom_id res chain seq x y z
N PRO A 1 19.73 14.80 -3.42
CA PRO A 1 20.05 16.24 -3.32
C PRO A 1 20.10 16.69 -1.85
N LYS A 2 20.90 17.73 -1.53
CA LYS A 2 21.02 18.24 -0.14
C LYS A 2 19.73 18.88 0.40
N ASP A 3 18.83 19.28 -0.50
CA ASP A 3 17.56 19.95 -0.19
C ASP A 3 16.32 19.05 -0.38
N TYR A 4 16.52 17.75 -0.61
CA TYR A 4 15.44 16.79 -0.84
C TYR A 4 14.40 16.81 0.29
N GLU A 5 14.82 16.77 1.55
CA GLU A 5 13.90 16.76 2.71
C GLU A 5 12.99 17.99 2.72
N ARG A 6 13.53 19.18 2.46
CA ARG A 6 12.75 20.42 2.41
C ARG A 6 11.73 20.37 1.27
N LYS A 7 12.17 19.99 0.07
CA LYS A 7 11.30 19.88 -1.11
C LYS A 7 10.22 18.83 -0.95
N PHE A 8 10.57 17.69 -0.36
CA PHE A 8 9.59 16.65 -0.05
C PHE A 8 8.55 17.13 0.97
N THR A 9 8.96 17.88 2.00
CA THR A 9 8.03 18.47 2.96
C THR A 9 7.08 19.47 2.27
N GLU A 10 7.60 20.35 1.41
CA GLU A 10 6.78 21.28 0.62
C GLU A 10 5.79 20.53 -0.31
N PHE A 11 6.25 19.46 -0.96
CA PHE A 11 5.39 18.59 -1.76
C PHE A 11 4.28 17.96 -0.93
N LEU A 12 4.64 17.38 0.24
CA LEU A 12 3.71 16.73 1.16
C LEU A 12 2.65 17.71 1.70
N ASP A 13 3.05 18.92 2.09
CA ASP A 13 2.14 19.98 2.55
C ASP A 13 1.12 20.36 1.45
N ASN A 14 1.57 20.44 0.20
CA ASN A 14 0.70 20.76 -0.92
C ASN A 14 -0.34 19.64 -1.21
N ILE A 15 0.08 18.37 -1.18
CA ILE A 15 -0.82 17.27 -1.50
C ILE A 15 -1.73 16.86 -0.33
N SER A 16 -1.36 17.17 0.91
CA SER A 16 -2.15 16.80 2.10
C SER A 16 -3.46 17.57 2.23
N VAL A 17 -3.61 18.67 1.49
CA VAL A 17 -4.85 19.46 1.41
C VAL A 17 -5.67 19.16 0.16
N ASP A 18 -5.21 18.26 -0.70
CA ASP A 18 -5.91 17.84 -1.92
C ASP A 18 -7.13 16.98 -1.56
N ASP A 19 -8.32 17.42 -1.95
CA ASP A 19 -9.59 16.70 -1.71
C ASP A 19 -10.01 15.82 -2.90
N GLU A 20 -9.10 15.56 -3.86
CA GLU A 20 -9.39 14.76 -5.05
C GLU A 20 -9.52 13.26 -4.71
N LYS A 21 -10.63 12.65 -5.13
CA LYS A 21 -10.78 11.20 -5.12
C LYS A 21 -9.88 10.58 -6.20
N ILE A 22 -8.81 9.91 -5.80
CA ILE A 22 -7.79 9.39 -6.72
C ILE A 22 -7.42 7.94 -6.40
N ALA A 23 -7.16 7.13 -7.43
CA ALA A 23 -6.59 5.79 -7.24
C ALA A 23 -5.15 5.89 -6.74
N THR A 24 -4.73 5.02 -5.81
CA THR A 24 -3.36 5.13 -5.27
C THR A 24 -2.28 4.83 -6.33
N ARG A 25 -2.58 4.10 -7.42
CA ARG A 25 -1.68 4.01 -8.58
C ARG A 25 -1.47 5.36 -9.28
N LYS A 26 -2.49 6.24 -9.35
CA LYS A 26 -2.37 7.60 -9.86
C LYS A 26 -1.73 8.53 -8.85
N ALA A 27 -1.99 8.33 -7.56
CA ALA A 27 -1.26 8.99 -6.49
C ALA A 27 0.24 8.69 -6.59
N SER A 28 0.61 7.44 -6.85
CA SER A 28 1.99 7.03 -7.13
C SER A 28 2.58 7.75 -8.35
N GLN A 29 1.80 7.96 -9.42
CA GLN A 29 2.26 8.75 -10.56
C GLN A 29 2.53 10.20 -10.17
N LYS A 30 1.65 10.85 -9.38
CA LYS A 30 1.90 12.21 -8.85
C LYS A 30 3.20 12.25 -8.03
N CYS A 31 3.49 11.21 -7.24
CA CYS A 31 4.76 11.10 -6.53
C CYS A 31 5.95 10.95 -7.50
N LEU A 32 5.82 10.14 -8.55
CA LEU A 32 6.85 9.98 -9.57
C LEU A 32 7.12 11.26 -10.36
N GLU A 33 6.10 12.11 -10.63
CA GLU A 33 6.28 13.44 -11.23
C GLU A 33 7.28 14.27 -10.40
N PHE A 34 7.09 14.29 -9.08
CA PHE A 34 8.00 15.00 -8.16
C PHE A 34 9.38 14.31 -8.07
N LEU A 35 9.38 12.99 -7.84
CA LEU A 35 10.62 12.24 -7.56
C LEU A 35 11.57 12.19 -8.76
N CYS A 36 11.06 11.99 -9.98
CA CYS A 36 11.89 11.93 -11.18
C CYS A 36 12.48 13.29 -11.57
N GLU A 37 11.83 14.41 -11.17
CA GLU A 37 12.41 15.75 -11.32
C GLU A 37 13.54 16.01 -10.31
N GLU A 38 13.36 15.54 -9.04
CA GLU A 38 14.30 15.82 -7.98
C GLU A 38 15.47 14.82 -7.92
N LEU A 39 15.30 13.61 -8.44
CA LEU A 39 16.25 12.50 -8.38
C LEU A 39 16.56 12.00 -9.80
N PRO A 40 17.50 12.64 -10.50
CA PRO A 40 17.85 12.28 -11.89
C PRO A 40 18.40 10.84 -12.03
N GLU A 41 18.82 10.21 -10.93
CA GLU A 41 19.24 8.82 -10.89
C GLU A 41 18.08 7.82 -10.93
N MET A 42 16.83 8.28 -10.88
CA MET A 42 15.68 7.38 -10.98
C MET A 42 15.46 6.88 -12.39
N ILE A 43 15.31 5.58 -12.54
CA ILE A 43 14.98 4.89 -13.79
C ILE A 43 13.87 3.88 -13.53
N GLY A 44 12.84 3.86 -14.32
CA GLY A 44 11.71 2.99 -14.08
C GLY A 44 11.13 2.31 -15.30
N GLY A 45 10.05 1.58 -15.11
CA GLY A 45 9.33 0.94 -16.20
C GLY A 45 8.36 -0.12 -15.71
N SER A 46 7.70 -0.76 -16.65
CA SER A 46 6.72 -1.81 -16.36
C SER A 46 6.86 -3.01 -17.29
N ALA A 47 6.34 -4.15 -16.82
CA ALA A 47 6.22 -5.36 -17.63
C ALA A 47 4.99 -5.24 -18.57
N ASP A 48 5.12 -4.43 -19.61
CA ASP A 48 4.12 -4.13 -20.64
C ASP A 48 2.81 -3.48 -20.11
N LEU A 49 2.88 -2.85 -18.94
CA LEU A 49 1.72 -2.29 -18.22
C LEU A 49 1.91 -0.82 -17.83
N THR A 50 2.80 -0.08 -18.50
CA THR A 50 3.16 1.31 -18.16
C THR A 50 1.93 2.20 -17.95
N GLY A 51 1.00 2.20 -18.90
CA GLY A 51 -0.22 3.01 -18.81
C GLY A 51 -1.19 2.57 -17.71
N SER A 52 -1.26 1.26 -17.44
CA SER A 52 -2.13 0.71 -16.38
C SER A 52 -1.53 0.91 -14.99
N ASN A 53 -0.22 0.78 -14.85
CA ASN A 53 0.50 0.96 -13.58
C ASN A 53 0.78 2.44 -13.27
N ASN A 54 0.67 3.32 -14.26
CA ASN A 54 1.05 4.74 -14.14
C ASN A 54 2.52 4.93 -13.67
N THR A 55 3.44 4.17 -14.27
CA THR A 55 4.87 4.15 -13.88
C THR A 55 5.74 5.09 -14.70
N MET A 56 5.17 5.89 -15.59
CA MET A 56 5.89 6.90 -16.37
C MET A 56 5.49 8.29 -15.90
N SER A 57 6.46 9.11 -15.52
CA SER A 57 6.28 10.54 -15.25
C SER A 57 6.46 11.36 -16.53
N ARG A 58 6.05 12.64 -16.51
CA ARG A 58 6.23 13.56 -17.65
C ARG A 58 7.69 13.86 -17.95
N SER A 59 8.56 13.79 -16.96
CA SER A 59 10.00 14.00 -17.12
C SER A 59 10.74 12.79 -17.67
N ASN A 60 10.12 11.60 -17.66
CA ASN A 60 10.73 10.41 -18.22
C ASN A 60 10.71 10.42 -19.74
N THR A 61 11.80 9.96 -20.35
CA THR A 61 11.91 9.63 -21.77
C THR A 61 12.25 8.15 -21.95
N GLU A 62 11.89 7.60 -23.09
CA GLU A 62 12.11 6.19 -23.39
C GLU A 62 13.60 5.86 -23.46
N PHE A 63 14.01 4.81 -22.77
CA PHE A 63 15.36 4.24 -22.87
C PHE A 63 15.45 3.35 -24.13
N LEU A 64 16.16 3.84 -25.14
CA LEU A 64 16.30 3.21 -26.47
C LEU A 64 17.74 3.26 -26.93
N PRO A 65 18.15 2.42 -27.89
CA PRO A 65 19.47 2.55 -28.52
C PRO A 65 19.75 3.94 -29.12
N SER A 66 18.67 4.62 -29.57
CA SER A 66 18.72 6.01 -30.09
C SER A 66 18.65 7.06 -28.99
N ASN A 67 18.28 6.70 -27.76
CA ASN A 67 18.18 7.57 -26.59
C ASN A 67 18.70 6.83 -25.34
N PRO A 68 20.00 6.65 -25.18
CA PRO A 68 20.58 5.93 -24.06
C PRO A 68 20.52 6.69 -22.73
N GLU A 69 20.12 7.94 -22.74
CA GLU A 69 19.89 8.77 -21.55
C GLU A 69 18.43 8.69 -21.05
N GLY A 70 17.58 7.95 -21.75
CA GLY A 70 16.20 7.72 -21.36
C GLY A 70 16.09 7.06 -19.98
N THR A 71 15.04 7.41 -19.25
CA THR A 71 14.82 6.96 -17.86
C THR A 71 13.60 6.06 -17.71
N HIS A 72 12.96 5.65 -18.81
CA HIS A 72 11.84 4.71 -18.82
C HIS A 72 12.13 3.49 -19.71
N ILE A 73 12.01 2.30 -19.12
CA ILE A 73 12.28 1.03 -19.80
C ILE A 73 10.98 0.26 -20.00
N TYR A 74 10.69 -0.12 -21.24
CA TYR A 74 9.63 -1.07 -21.59
C TYR A 74 10.18 -2.49 -21.50
N TYR A 75 9.91 -3.17 -20.39
CA TYR A 75 10.46 -4.52 -20.14
C TYR A 75 9.76 -5.63 -20.95
N GLY A 76 8.58 -5.33 -21.53
CA GLY A 76 7.69 -6.36 -22.08
C GLY A 76 7.13 -7.27 -20.98
N VAL A 77 6.41 -8.31 -21.35
CA VAL A 77 5.85 -9.30 -20.41
C VAL A 77 6.97 -10.19 -19.85
N ARG A 78 7.75 -9.64 -18.91
CA ARG A 78 8.96 -10.28 -18.35
C ARG A 78 9.20 -9.87 -16.91
N GLU A 79 8.27 -10.15 -16.01
CA GLU A 79 8.28 -9.73 -14.62
C GLU A 79 9.54 -10.20 -13.87
N PHE A 80 9.95 -11.45 -14.07
CA PHE A 80 11.19 -11.97 -13.50
C PHE A 80 12.43 -11.24 -14.04
N GLY A 81 12.52 -11.08 -15.39
CA GLY A 81 13.63 -10.39 -16.02
C GLY A 81 13.72 -8.92 -15.61
N MET A 82 12.57 -8.21 -15.58
CA MET A 82 12.47 -6.84 -15.10
C MET A 82 12.99 -6.70 -13.66
N THR A 83 12.52 -7.53 -12.75
CA THR A 83 12.95 -7.51 -11.34
C THR A 83 14.44 -7.89 -11.19
N GLY A 84 14.92 -8.86 -11.97
CA GLY A 84 16.33 -9.23 -12.00
C GLY A 84 17.23 -8.10 -12.52
N ILE A 85 16.80 -7.38 -13.56
CA ILE A 85 17.51 -6.22 -14.11
C ILE A 85 17.58 -5.09 -13.08
N THR A 86 16.47 -4.74 -12.42
CA THR A 86 16.46 -3.69 -11.38
C THR A 86 17.30 -4.06 -10.16
N ASN A 87 17.35 -5.34 -9.78
CA ASN A 87 18.30 -5.83 -8.78
C ASN A 87 19.76 -5.61 -9.23
N GLY A 88 20.07 -5.92 -10.50
CA GLY A 88 21.40 -5.72 -11.06
C GLY A 88 21.81 -4.24 -11.12
N MET A 89 20.89 -3.34 -11.48
CA MET A 89 21.14 -1.90 -11.49
C MET A 89 21.52 -1.37 -10.10
N LEU A 90 20.81 -1.81 -9.06
CA LEU A 90 21.11 -1.43 -7.66
C LEU A 90 22.45 -2.00 -7.17
N LEU A 91 22.81 -3.22 -7.57
CA LEU A 91 24.11 -3.82 -7.25
C LEU A 91 25.27 -3.09 -7.95
N HIS A 92 25.04 -2.59 -9.17
CA HIS A 92 26.00 -1.74 -9.87
C HIS A 92 26.20 -0.39 -9.15
N GLY A 93 25.11 0.17 -8.61
CA GLY A 93 25.13 1.47 -7.93
C GLY A 93 24.96 2.67 -8.85
N GLY A 94 24.68 3.84 -8.27
CA GLY A 94 24.51 5.10 -8.98
C GLY A 94 23.11 5.29 -9.61
N ILE A 95 22.23 4.29 -9.55
CA ILE A 95 20.88 4.29 -10.12
C ILE A 95 19.90 3.89 -9.03
N LYS A 96 18.72 4.51 -9.03
CA LYS A 96 17.56 4.16 -8.20
C LYS A 96 16.43 3.64 -9.09
N PRO A 97 16.38 2.34 -9.38
CA PRO A 97 15.35 1.77 -10.22
C PRO A 97 14.05 1.55 -9.46
N TYR A 98 12.94 1.60 -10.20
CA TYR A 98 11.63 1.08 -9.79
C TYR A 98 11.02 0.27 -10.92
N SER A 99 10.20 -0.71 -10.58
CA SER A 99 9.59 -1.60 -11.58
C SER A 99 8.12 -1.85 -11.27
N GLY A 100 7.29 -1.87 -12.30
CA GLY A 100 5.83 -1.98 -12.17
C GLY A 100 5.24 -3.19 -12.87
N THR A 101 4.27 -3.81 -12.20
CA THR A 101 3.33 -4.80 -12.76
C THR A 101 2.06 -4.82 -11.92
N PHE A 102 1.06 -5.64 -12.27
CA PHE A 102 -0.07 -5.91 -11.36
C PHE A 102 0.38 -6.78 -10.20
N LEU A 103 -0.28 -6.64 -9.05
CA LEU A 103 0.08 -7.41 -7.86
C LEU A 103 0.01 -8.92 -8.11
N VAL A 104 -1.01 -9.40 -8.83
CA VAL A 104 -1.15 -10.82 -9.17
C VAL A 104 0.03 -11.36 -9.98
N PHE A 105 0.66 -10.53 -10.81
CA PHE A 105 1.80 -10.93 -11.65
C PHE A 105 3.15 -10.90 -10.89
N MET A 106 3.14 -10.46 -9.62
CA MET A 106 4.29 -10.63 -8.74
C MET A 106 4.70 -12.12 -8.64
N ASP A 107 3.76 -13.04 -8.81
CA ASP A 107 4.05 -14.47 -8.83
C ASP A 107 5.13 -14.86 -9.85
N TYR A 108 5.12 -14.24 -11.04
CA TYR A 108 6.17 -14.45 -12.04
C TYR A 108 7.52 -13.87 -11.63
N ALA A 109 7.54 -12.84 -10.77
CA ALA A 109 8.76 -12.21 -10.27
C ALA A 109 9.20 -12.73 -8.88
N ARG A 110 8.41 -13.59 -8.25
CA ARG A 110 8.52 -13.99 -6.83
C ARG A 110 9.95 -14.34 -6.40
N ASN A 111 10.67 -15.09 -7.20
CA ASN A 111 12.05 -15.48 -6.91
C ASN A 111 12.99 -14.25 -6.88
N ALA A 112 12.91 -13.37 -7.87
CA ALA A 112 13.78 -12.19 -7.96
C ALA A 112 13.47 -11.17 -6.84
N VAL A 113 12.20 -11.03 -6.42
CA VAL A 113 11.79 -10.25 -5.24
C VAL A 113 12.41 -10.82 -3.96
N ARG A 114 12.32 -12.14 -3.78
CA ARG A 114 12.94 -12.82 -2.65
C ARG A 114 14.47 -12.63 -2.63
N LEU A 115 15.11 -12.65 -3.78
CA LEU A 115 16.55 -12.40 -3.90
C LEU A 115 16.91 -10.95 -3.51
N ALA A 116 16.11 -9.95 -3.91
CA ALA A 116 16.33 -8.57 -3.46
C ALA A 116 16.31 -8.47 -1.93
N ALA A 117 15.34 -9.10 -1.27
CA ALA A 117 15.23 -9.14 0.17
C ALA A 117 16.41 -9.88 0.84
N LEU A 118 16.80 -11.04 0.30
CA LEU A 118 17.93 -11.83 0.79
C LEU A 118 19.27 -11.09 0.66
N MET A 119 19.50 -10.44 -0.48
CA MET A 119 20.71 -9.67 -0.76
C MET A 119 20.70 -8.27 -0.10
N LYS A 120 19.59 -7.89 0.54
CA LYS A 120 19.40 -6.57 1.17
C LYS A 120 19.56 -5.41 0.18
N ILE A 121 18.94 -5.54 -0.98
CA ILE A 121 18.94 -4.54 -2.04
C ILE A 121 17.67 -3.70 -1.92
N PRO A 122 17.74 -2.35 -1.81
CA PRO A 122 16.58 -1.49 -1.62
C PRO A 122 15.81 -1.25 -2.94
N ASN A 123 15.35 -2.32 -3.58
CA ASN A 123 14.58 -2.25 -4.82
C ASN A 123 13.14 -1.77 -4.54
N ILE A 124 12.52 -1.08 -5.50
CA ILE A 124 11.18 -0.55 -5.39
C ILE A 124 10.27 -1.26 -6.40
N PHE A 125 9.27 -1.98 -5.88
CA PHE A 125 8.29 -2.71 -6.66
C PHE A 125 6.94 -1.99 -6.60
N VAL A 126 6.45 -1.55 -7.75
CA VAL A 126 5.14 -0.89 -7.88
C VAL A 126 4.12 -1.93 -8.34
N TYR A 127 3.31 -2.41 -7.40
CA TYR A 127 2.28 -3.41 -7.65
C TYR A 127 0.89 -2.76 -7.62
N THR A 128 0.25 -2.64 -8.77
CA THR A 128 -1.09 -2.06 -8.88
C THR A 128 -2.17 -3.13 -8.97
N HIS A 129 -3.45 -2.72 -8.95
CA HIS A 129 -4.58 -3.65 -9.00
C HIS A 129 -4.58 -4.59 -7.80
N ASP A 130 -4.62 -3.98 -6.62
CA ASP A 130 -4.29 -4.56 -5.30
C ASP A 130 -5.31 -5.55 -4.75
N SER A 131 -6.53 -5.58 -5.28
CA SER A 131 -7.65 -6.35 -4.70
C SER A 131 -8.77 -6.62 -5.71
N ILE A 132 -9.81 -7.32 -5.27
CA ILE A 132 -11.06 -7.50 -6.04
C ILE A 132 -11.71 -6.17 -6.47
N GLY A 133 -11.37 -5.07 -5.80
CA GLY A 133 -11.83 -3.72 -6.15
C GLY A 133 -11.41 -3.27 -7.58
N LEU A 134 -10.50 -3.98 -8.23
CA LEU A 134 -10.15 -3.73 -9.63
C LEU A 134 -11.30 -4.03 -10.61
N GLY A 135 -12.21 -4.96 -10.26
CA GLY A 135 -13.46 -5.16 -10.98
C GLY A 135 -13.45 -6.29 -12.01
N GLU A 136 -13.95 -6.00 -13.20
CA GLU A 136 -14.37 -6.95 -14.23
C GLU A 136 -13.23 -7.78 -14.86
N ASP A 137 -11.98 -7.39 -14.70
CA ASP A 137 -10.82 -8.18 -15.17
C ASP A 137 -10.80 -9.59 -14.56
N GLY A 138 -11.45 -9.77 -13.41
CA GLY A 138 -11.82 -11.06 -12.86
C GLY A 138 -10.69 -11.79 -12.13
N PRO A 139 -10.93 -13.09 -11.79
CA PRO A 139 -10.07 -13.88 -10.89
C PRO A 139 -8.60 -13.97 -11.32
N THR A 140 -8.33 -13.96 -12.64
CA THR A 140 -6.96 -14.05 -13.17
C THR A 140 -6.12 -12.80 -12.91
N HIS A 141 -6.75 -11.67 -12.51
CA HIS A 141 -6.13 -10.38 -12.26
C HIS A 141 -6.29 -9.92 -10.80
N GLN A 142 -7.16 -10.59 -10.03
CA GLN A 142 -7.49 -10.24 -8.65
C GLN A 142 -6.57 -10.99 -7.68
N PRO A 143 -5.67 -10.30 -6.97
CA PRO A 143 -4.83 -10.91 -5.95
C PRO A 143 -5.66 -11.25 -4.71
N VAL A 144 -5.32 -12.35 -4.04
CA VAL A 144 -5.89 -12.79 -2.77
C VAL A 144 -4.76 -13.06 -1.77
N GLU A 145 -3.90 -14.05 -2.05
CA GLU A 145 -2.83 -14.51 -1.17
C GLU A 145 -1.50 -13.75 -1.34
N HIS A 146 -1.41 -12.87 -2.33
CA HIS A 146 -0.14 -12.22 -2.72
C HIS A 146 0.44 -11.36 -1.60
N LEU A 147 -0.40 -10.61 -0.87
CA LEU A 147 0.08 -9.78 0.23
C LEU A 147 0.57 -10.62 1.42
N VAL A 148 -0.06 -11.78 1.70
CA VAL A 148 0.45 -12.75 2.68
C VAL A 148 1.85 -13.21 2.28
N THR A 149 2.03 -13.57 1.00
CA THR A 149 3.31 -14.01 0.45
C THR A 149 4.38 -12.93 0.58
N LEU A 150 4.04 -11.67 0.31
CA LEU A 150 4.93 -10.52 0.46
C LEU A 150 5.26 -10.28 1.94
N ARG A 151 4.27 -10.21 2.83
CA ARG A 151 4.44 -10.01 4.29
C ARG A 151 5.19 -11.16 4.97
N ALA A 152 5.10 -12.38 4.44
CA ALA A 152 5.88 -13.52 4.90
C ALA A 152 7.35 -13.51 4.44
N THR A 153 7.72 -12.62 3.52
CA THR A 153 9.09 -12.51 3.02
C THR A 153 9.95 -11.70 4.00
N PRO A 154 10.99 -12.28 4.61
CA PRO A 154 11.86 -11.54 5.51
C PRO A 154 12.55 -10.37 4.80
N ASN A 155 12.75 -9.25 5.52
CA ASN A 155 13.41 -8.06 5.03
C ASN A 155 12.75 -7.46 3.76
N LEU A 156 11.43 -7.36 3.75
CA LEU A 156 10.65 -6.70 2.70
C LEU A 156 9.60 -5.81 3.37
N ASN A 157 9.55 -4.53 3.03
CA ASN A 157 8.52 -3.61 3.50
C ASN A 157 7.38 -3.56 2.48
N ASN A 158 6.14 -3.78 2.95
CA ASN A 158 4.97 -3.85 2.10
C ASN A 158 3.99 -2.74 2.46
N TRP A 159 3.95 -1.69 1.64
CA TRP A 159 3.05 -0.56 1.80
C TRP A 159 1.78 -0.76 1.00
N ARG A 160 0.64 -0.64 1.65
CA ARG A 160 -0.69 -0.60 1.03
C ARG A 160 -1.41 0.69 1.47
N PRO A 161 -1.09 1.82 0.81
CA PRO A 161 -1.60 3.14 1.19
C PRO A 161 -3.06 3.34 0.81
N ALA A 162 -3.78 4.14 1.62
CA ALA A 162 -5.20 4.44 1.45
C ALA A 162 -5.49 5.69 0.60
N ASP A 163 -4.51 6.58 0.42
CA ASP A 163 -4.67 7.82 -0.34
C ASP A 163 -3.32 8.39 -0.82
N LEU A 164 -3.35 9.61 -1.37
CA LEU A 164 -2.17 10.30 -1.90
C LEU A 164 -1.12 10.59 -0.80
N THR A 165 -1.55 11.00 0.38
CA THR A 165 -0.63 11.33 1.50
C THR A 165 0.14 10.09 1.97
N GLU A 166 -0.56 8.98 2.22
CA GLU A 166 0.11 7.72 2.58
C GLU A 166 1.00 7.20 1.44
N THR A 167 0.57 7.37 0.18
CA THR A 167 1.36 6.96 -0.99
C THR A 167 2.66 7.75 -1.07
N ALA A 168 2.63 9.06 -0.80
CA ALA A 168 3.83 9.89 -0.80
C ALA A 168 4.83 9.47 0.30
N ILE A 169 4.35 9.22 1.50
CA ILE A 169 5.19 8.73 2.61
C ILE A 169 5.76 7.33 2.30
N ALA A 170 4.98 6.46 1.65
CA ALA A 170 5.45 5.14 1.23
C ALA A 170 6.59 5.26 0.20
N TRP A 171 6.49 6.16 -0.77
CA TRP A 171 7.56 6.45 -1.73
C TRP A 171 8.80 7.03 -1.05
N ASP A 172 8.64 8.01 -0.15
CA ASP A 172 9.75 8.59 0.61
C ASP A 172 10.48 7.53 1.43
N SER A 173 9.73 6.67 2.12
CA SER A 173 10.28 5.52 2.86
C SER A 173 11.07 4.58 1.94
N ALA A 174 10.56 4.29 0.74
CA ALA A 174 11.23 3.45 -0.24
C ALA A 174 12.54 4.08 -0.76
N ILE A 175 12.52 5.37 -1.09
CA ILE A 175 13.69 6.13 -1.55
C ILE A 175 14.79 6.22 -0.49
N LYS A 176 14.41 6.38 0.77
CA LYS A 176 15.34 6.46 1.93
C LYS A 176 15.88 5.10 2.38
N SER A 177 15.22 4.01 1.98
CA SER A 177 15.69 2.66 2.33
C SER A 177 17.09 2.40 1.76
N LYS A 178 17.94 1.77 2.58
CA LYS A 178 19.31 1.44 2.21
C LYS A 178 19.54 -0.06 2.01
N ARG A 179 18.74 -0.90 2.63
CA ARG A 179 18.99 -2.34 2.72
C ARG A 179 17.73 -3.20 2.63
N THR A 180 16.56 -2.59 2.56
CA THR A 180 15.28 -3.30 2.53
C THR A 180 14.53 -2.92 1.27
N PRO A 181 14.18 -3.88 0.41
CA PRO A 181 13.31 -3.60 -0.72
C PRO A 181 11.90 -3.23 -0.23
N THR A 182 11.19 -2.49 -1.06
CA THR A 182 9.84 -2.01 -0.75
C THR A 182 8.89 -2.38 -1.86
N SER A 183 7.74 -2.98 -1.52
CA SER A 183 6.61 -3.10 -2.41
C SER A 183 5.55 -2.04 -2.09
N LEU A 184 5.04 -1.38 -3.14
CA LEU A 184 3.95 -0.42 -3.09
C LEU A 184 2.72 -1.09 -3.71
N VAL A 185 1.76 -1.46 -2.87
CA VAL A 185 0.55 -2.20 -3.26
C VAL A 185 -0.59 -1.19 -3.43
N LEU A 186 -1.00 -0.95 -4.68
CA LEU A 186 -1.76 0.23 -5.07
C LEU A 186 -3.10 -0.12 -5.73
N SER A 187 -4.14 0.61 -5.37
CA SER A 187 -5.49 0.42 -5.90
C SER A 187 -5.63 0.83 -7.37
N ARG A 188 -6.52 0.14 -8.09
CA ARG A 188 -6.98 0.56 -9.42
C ARG A 188 -8.12 1.58 -9.30
N GLN A 189 -9.04 1.39 -8.36
CA GLN A 189 -10.19 2.25 -8.10
C GLN A 189 -9.78 3.52 -7.35
N GLY A 190 -10.50 4.63 -7.58
CA GLY A 190 -10.31 5.88 -6.87
C GLY A 190 -10.77 5.78 -5.41
N LEU A 191 -9.97 6.32 -4.51
CA LEU A 191 -10.24 6.37 -3.07
C LEU A 191 -10.42 7.81 -2.62
N PRO A 192 -11.37 8.10 -1.70
CA PRO A 192 -11.49 9.43 -1.11
C PRO A 192 -10.23 9.78 -0.30
N PRO A 193 -9.85 11.06 -0.23
CA PRO A 193 -8.78 11.50 0.65
C PRO A 193 -9.22 11.43 2.11
N ILE A 194 -8.26 11.23 3.01
CA ILE A 194 -8.50 11.19 4.45
C ILE A 194 -7.85 12.40 5.10
N LYS A 195 -8.65 13.18 5.82
CA LYS A 195 -8.14 14.34 6.56
C LYS A 195 -7.32 13.90 7.76
N ARG A 196 -6.15 14.50 7.94
CA ARG A 196 -5.21 14.19 9.02
C ARG A 196 -4.67 15.45 9.66
N THR A 197 -4.37 15.37 10.94
CA THR A 197 -3.52 16.36 11.62
C THR A 197 -2.06 16.19 11.20
N LYS A 198 -1.24 17.20 11.47
CA LYS A 198 0.19 17.13 11.19
C LYS A 198 0.86 15.94 11.91
N ASP A 199 0.53 15.72 13.18
CA ASP A 199 1.08 14.61 13.97
C ASP A 199 0.71 13.25 13.37
N GLN A 200 -0.51 13.12 12.83
CA GLN A 200 -0.94 11.90 12.12
C GLN A 200 -0.15 11.69 10.82
N ILE A 201 0.08 12.76 10.04
CA ILE A 201 0.91 12.67 8.82
C ILE A 201 2.33 12.23 9.18
N GLU A 202 2.93 12.82 10.21
CA GLU A 202 4.25 12.42 10.69
C GLU A 202 4.29 10.96 11.19
N ALA A 203 3.18 10.46 11.75
CA ALA A 203 3.09 9.09 12.25
C ALA A 203 2.95 8.02 11.15
N ILE A 204 2.56 8.38 9.92
CA ILE A 204 2.42 7.42 8.81
C ILE A 204 3.72 6.62 8.60
N CYS A 205 4.88 7.28 8.69
CA CYS A 205 6.18 6.62 8.49
C CYS A 205 6.47 5.49 9.49
N LYS A 206 5.71 5.41 10.59
CA LYS A 206 5.79 4.31 11.58
C LYS A 206 5.02 3.05 11.16
N GLY A 207 4.33 3.09 10.02
CA GLY A 207 3.66 1.94 9.41
C GLY A 207 2.26 1.63 9.93
N GLY A 208 1.86 2.20 11.05
CA GLY A 208 0.51 2.12 11.62
C GLY A 208 0.28 3.28 12.59
N TYR A 209 -0.91 3.90 12.56
CA TYR A 209 -1.23 5.07 13.38
C TYR A 209 -2.74 5.23 13.58
N LEU A 210 -3.12 6.00 14.60
CA LEU A 210 -4.52 6.32 14.91
C LEU A 210 -5.05 7.43 13.99
N ILE A 211 -6.12 7.14 13.26
CA ILE A 211 -6.95 8.16 12.58
C ILE A 211 -7.90 8.80 13.61
N GLN A 212 -8.47 7.97 14.49
CA GLN A 212 -9.37 8.43 15.52
C GLN A 212 -9.23 7.55 16.75
N SER A 213 -9.21 8.16 17.93
CA SER A 213 -9.29 7.49 19.21
C SER A 213 -10.53 7.93 19.98
N ASN A 214 -11.04 7.05 20.83
CA ASN A 214 -12.16 7.35 21.73
C ASN A 214 -11.93 6.67 23.08
N ASP A 215 -11.98 7.41 24.18
CA ASP A 215 -11.76 6.89 25.54
C ASP A 215 -12.80 5.82 25.93
N ASN A 216 -13.97 5.84 25.30
CA ASN A 216 -15.04 4.86 25.51
C ASN A 216 -15.04 3.75 24.45
N ALA A 217 -14.00 3.65 23.62
CA ALA A 217 -13.93 2.63 22.58
C ALA A 217 -14.08 1.21 23.16
N LYS A 218 -14.90 0.40 22.51
CA LYS A 218 -15.12 -1.01 22.84
C LYS A 218 -14.44 -1.95 21.88
N LEU A 219 -13.95 -1.44 20.76
CA LEU A 219 -13.18 -2.20 19.74
C LEU A 219 -12.20 -1.29 18.99
N ASN A 220 -11.24 -1.93 18.36
CA ASN A 220 -10.39 -1.29 17.36
C ASN A 220 -10.85 -1.72 15.95
N LEU A 221 -10.98 -0.78 15.04
CA LEU A 221 -11.15 -1.02 13.60
C LEU A 221 -9.82 -0.75 12.91
N ILE A 222 -9.28 -1.75 12.22
CA ILE A 222 -7.94 -1.72 11.63
C ILE A 222 -8.04 -2.08 10.15
N ALA A 223 -7.53 -1.23 9.28
CA ALA A 223 -7.49 -1.49 7.85
C ALA A 223 -6.23 -0.92 7.18
N SER A 224 -5.96 -1.37 5.97
CA SER A 224 -5.00 -0.77 5.04
C SER A 224 -5.67 -0.47 3.70
N GLY A 225 -5.07 0.40 2.91
CA GLY A 225 -5.53 0.66 1.54
C GLY A 225 -7.00 1.08 1.44
N SER A 226 -7.70 0.53 0.48
CA SER A 226 -9.09 0.89 0.16
C SER A 226 -10.08 0.67 1.29
N GLU A 227 -9.83 -0.24 2.21
CA GLU A 227 -10.76 -0.57 3.29
C GLU A 227 -10.70 0.42 4.46
N LEU A 228 -9.71 1.35 4.47
CA LEU A 228 -9.66 2.36 5.51
C LEU A 228 -10.88 3.28 5.50
N ASN A 229 -11.35 3.70 4.31
CA ASN A 229 -12.59 4.49 4.21
C ASN A 229 -13.80 3.69 4.70
N LEU A 230 -13.86 2.39 4.40
CA LEU A 230 -14.97 1.54 4.83
C LEU A 230 -15.08 1.45 6.36
N ILE A 231 -13.96 1.34 7.07
CA ILE A 231 -13.99 1.32 8.55
C ILE A 231 -14.27 2.69 9.16
N ILE A 232 -13.95 3.79 8.47
CA ILE A 232 -14.32 5.15 8.87
C ILE A 232 -15.85 5.31 8.80
N ASP A 233 -16.44 4.89 7.67
CA ASP A 233 -17.90 4.93 7.48
C ASP A 233 -18.61 4.03 8.52
N ALA A 234 -18.07 2.84 8.78
CA ALA A 234 -18.62 1.92 9.78
C ALA A 234 -18.57 2.50 11.21
N GLU A 235 -17.52 3.23 11.58
CA GLU A 235 -17.43 3.89 12.90
C GLU A 235 -18.47 4.97 13.06
N GLN A 236 -18.77 5.73 12.01
CA GLN A 236 -19.83 6.74 12.07
C GLN A 236 -21.19 6.13 12.40
N GLU A 237 -21.55 5.03 11.73
CA GLU A 237 -22.83 4.34 12.03
C GLU A 237 -22.79 3.64 13.40
N LEU A 238 -21.67 3.05 13.82
CA LEU A 238 -21.51 2.48 15.17
C LEU A 238 -21.73 3.54 16.24
N ARG A 239 -21.21 4.74 16.05
CA ARG A 239 -21.36 5.87 16.97
C ARG A 239 -22.82 6.29 17.13
N GLU A 240 -23.59 6.30 16.04
CA GLU A 240 -25.05 6.56 16.08
C GLU A 240 -25.80 5.51 16.92
N LEU A 241 -25.26 4.28 16.99
CA LEU A 241 -25.78 3.19 17.82
C LEU A 241 -25.24 3.23 19.26
N GLY A 242 -24.46 4.24 19.64
CA GLY A 242 -23.84 4.36 20.96
C GLY A 242 -22.62 3.45 21.19
N LEU A 243 -22.07 2.86 20.12
CA LEU A 243 -20.87 2.04 20.13
C LEU A 243 -19.69 2.84 19.57
N PHE A 244 -18.59 2.90 20.30
CA PHE A 244 -17.42 3.68 19.92
C PHE A 244 -16.26 2.76 19.58
N ALA A 245 -15.52 3.09 18.50
CA ALA A 245 -14.34 2.38 18.09
C ALA A 245 -13.14 3.32 17.92
N ASN A 246 -11.92 2.77 18.06
CA ASN A 246 -10.71 3.40 17.54
C ASN A 246 -10.58 3.08 16.06
N ILE A 247 -10.14 4.03 15.25
CA ILE A 247 -9.84 3.82 13.82
C ILE A 247 -8.34 3.86 13.64
N ILE A 248 -7.78 2.79 13.08
CA ILE A 248 -6.35 2.62 12.89
C ILE A 248 -6.07 2.37 11.41
N SER A 249 -5.24 3.21 10.81
CA SER A 249 -4.63 2.92 9.52
C SER A 249 -3.35 2.13 9.71
N MET A 250 -3.19 1.05 8.93
CA MET A 250 -2.01 0.17 8.96
C MET A 250 -1.39 0.06 7.55
N PRO A 251 -0.85 1.16 6.98
CA PRO A 251 -0.34 1.14 5.62
C PRO A 251 0.89 0.25 5.42
N CYS A 252 1.67 -0.03 6.48
CA CYS A 252 2.83 -0.93 6.40
C CYS A 252 3.03 -1.72 7.69
N LEU A 253 2.46 -2.92 7.75
CA LEU A 253 2.57 -3.81 8.90
C LEU A 253 4.02 -4.16 9.26
N ASP A 254 4.89 -4.30 8.25
CA ASP A 254 6.29 -4.69 8.45
C ASP A 254 7.07 -3.62 9.24
N ILE A 255 6.84 -2.34 8.95
CA ILE A 255 7.45 -1.23 9.68
C ILE A 255 6.78 -1.05 11.05
N PHE A 256 5.46 -1.20 11.16
CA PHE A 256 4.76 -1.09 12.43
C PHE A 256 5.28 -2.11 13.45
N LYS A 257 5.53 -3.34 13.04
CA LYS A 257 6.09 -4.40 13.90
C LYS A 257 7.53 -4.16 14.36
N GLN A 258 8.24 -3.20 13.76
CA GLN A 258 9.58 -2.79 14.18
C GLN A 258 9.56 -1.65 15.21
N GLN A 259 8.39 -1.08 15.49
CA GLN A 259 8.24 -0.04 16.50
C GLN A 259 8.40 -0.60 17.92
N SER A 260 8.59 0.29 18.90
CA SER A 260 8.60 -0.12 20.31
C SER A 260 7.23 -0.69 20.73
N GLU A 261 7.24 -1.60 21.70
CA GLU A 261 6.00 -2.13 22.29
C GLU A 261 5.12 -1.01 22.85
N GLU A 262 5.72 0.02 23.43
CA GLU A 262 5.01 1.19 23.93
C GLU A 262 4.24 1.89 22.80
N TYR A 263 4.88 2.12 21.64
CA TYR A 263 4.20 2.71 20.49
C TYR A 263 3.10 1.80 19.97
N MET A 264 3.39 0.52 19.74
CA MET A 264 2.39 -0.43 19.24
C MET A 264 1.16 -0.50 20.15
N ASN A 265 1.36 -0.51 21.47
CA ASN A 265 0.28 -0.53 22.45
C ASN A 265 -0.47 0.82 22.55
N SER A 266 0.17 1.93 22.22
CA SER A 266 -0.49 3.23 22.13
C SER A 266 -1.41 3.35 20.91
N ILE A 267 -1.15 2.55 19.87
CA ILE A 267 -1.95 2.53 18.63
C ILE A 267 -3.06 1.50 18.72
N ILE A 268 -2.77 0.25 19.14
CA ILE A 268 -3.75 -0.82 19.26
C ILE A 268 -4.01 -1.07 20.74
N ASN A 269 -5.18 -0.69 21.23
CA ASN A 269 -5.57 -0.99 22.58
C ASN A 269 -5.75 -2.49 22.77
N GLN A 270 -4.83 -3.12 23.50
CA GLN A 270 -4.76 -4.56 23.69
C GLN A 270 -5.85 -5.14 24.59
N ASN A 271 -6.62 -4.30 25.30
CA ASN A 271 -7.66 -4.69 26.27
C ASN A 271 -9.05 -4.82 25.65
N ILE A 272 -9.21 -4.42 24.38
CA ILE A 272 -10.47 -4.52 23.64
C ILE A 272 -10.25 -5.32 22.36
N PRO A 273 -11.31 -5.98 21.82
CA PRO A 273 -11.17 -6.74 20.58
C PRO A 273 -10.88 -5.84 19.39
N SER A 274 -10.34 -6.44 18.32
CA SER A 274 -10.07 -5.77 17.06
C SER A 274 -10.82 -6.42 15.91
N ILE A 275 -11.25 -5.60 14.95
CA ILE A 275 -11.72 -6.05 13.64
C ILE A 275 -10.73 -5.57 12.59
N PHE A 276 -10.09 -6.51 11.91
CA PHE A 276 -9.19 -6.25 10.79
C PHE A 276 -9.98 -6.37 9.50
N VAL A 277 -9.85 -5.39 8.61
CA VAL A 277 -10.59 -5.35 7.33
C VAL A 277 -9.61 -5.14 6.19
N GLU A 278 -9.48 -6.13 5.31
CA GLU A 278 -8.58 -6.05 4.15
C GLU A 278 -9.10 -7.00 3.04
N ALA A 279 -9.33 -6.47 1.84
CA ALA A 279 -9.87 -7.22 0.70
C ALA A 279 -8.82 -8.17 0.08
N LEU A 280 -8.18 -8.96 0.94
CA LEU A 280 -7.13 -9.94 0.66
C LEU A 280 -7.27 -11.12 1.66
N HIS A 281 -6.38 -12.10 1.59
CA HIS A 281 -6.48 -13.29 2.44
C HIS A 281 -6.33 -12.94 3.94
N PRO A 282 -7.19 -13.48 4.83
CA PRO A 282 -7.19 -13.15 6.27
C PRO A 282 -5.84 -13.37 6.98
N ASP A 283 -5.05 -14.36 6.55
CA ASP A 283 -3.74 -14.66 7.13
C ASP A 283 -2.74 -13.50 7.01
N SER A 284 -3.05 -12.48 6.19
CA SER A 284 -2.25 -11.26 6.13
C SER A 284 -2.15 -10.55 7.49
N TRP A 285 -3.10 -10.78 8.40
CA TRP A 285 -3.16 -10.24 9.76
C TRP A 285 -2.74 -11.22 10.86
N ALA A 286 -2.40 -12.47 10.52
CA ALA A 286 -2.11 -13.53 11.49
C ALA A 286 -1.02 -13.17 12.53
N SER A 287 -0.14 -12.22 12.21
CA SER A 287 0.90 -11.77 13.14
C SER A 287 0.45 -10.72 14.16
N LEU A 288 -0.76 -10.16 14.02
CA LEU A 288 -1.36 -9.18 14.93
C LEU A 288 -2.67 -9.66 15.54
N ALA A 289 -3.51 -10.36 14.78
CA ALA A 289 -4.82 -10.81 15.22
C ALA A 289 -4.70 -11.84 16.34
N LYS A 290 -5.53 -11.67 17.37
CA LYS A 290 -5.65 -12.55 18.53
C LYS A 290 -6.86 -13.47 18.38
N PRO A 291 -7.00 -14.54 19.19
CA PRO A 291 -8.13 -15.46 19.12
C PRO A 291 -9.52 -14.81 19.29
N ASN A 292 -9.59 -13.68 19.99
CA ASN A 292 -10.84 -12.94 20.22
C ASN A 292 -11.06 -11.79 19.23
N ASP A 293 -10.19 -11.63 18.25
CA ASP A 293 -10.33 -10.65 17.20
C ASP A 293 -11.08 -11.25 16.00
N ALA A 294 -11.60 -10.40 15.13
CA ALA A 294 -12.20 -10.79 13.86
C ALA A 294 -11.40 -10.28 12.68
N VAL A 295 -11.42 -11.02 11.58
CA VAL A 295 -10.82 -10.61 10.31
C VAL A 295 -11.87 -10.73 9.21
N ILE A 296 -12.16 -9.61 8.54
CA ILE A 296 -12.96 -9.56 7.31
C ILE A 296 -11.98 -9.57 6.14
N GLY A 297 -11.92 -10.68 5.42
CA GLY A 297 -11.02 -10.93 4.30
C GLY A 297 -11.63 -11.89 3.30
N ILE A 298 -10.87 -12.31 2.30
CA ILE A 298 -11.28 -13.23 1.23
C ILE A 298 -10.45 -14.51 1.32
N SER A 299 -11.11 -15.66 1.45
CA SER A 299 -10.48 -16.99 1.48
C SER A 299 -10.78 -17.83 0.22
N SER A 300 -11.40 -17.24 -0.79
CA SER A 300 -11.66 -17.82 -2.11
C SER A 300 -11.08 -16.92 -3.20
N PHE A 301 -10.99 -17.41 -4.43
CA PHE A 301 -10.70 -16.53 -5.56
C PHE A 301 -11.81 -15.51 -5.77
N GLY A 302 -11.48 -14.38 -6.40
CA GLY A 302 -12.42 -13.34 -6.78
C GLY A 302 -13.31 -13.76 -7.96
N GLU A 303 -14.12 -12.83 -8.44
CA GLU A 303 -15.07 -13.02 -9.53
C GLU A 303 -15.06 -11.81 -10.47
N SER A 304 -15.65 -11.96 -11.69
CA SER A 304 -15.75 -10.88 -12.66
C SER A 304 -17.07 -10.14 -12.51
N ALA A 305 -17.02 -8.95 -11.91
CA ALA A 305 -18.15 -8.03 -11.77
C ALA A 305 -17.64 -6.62 -11.47
N PRO A 306 -18.49 -5.57 -11.44
CA PRO A 306 -18.09 -4.25 -10.98
C PRO A 306 -17.50 -4.30 -9.56
N GLY A 307 -16.40 -3.56 -9.33
CA GLY A 307 -15.64 -3.62 -8.07
C GLY A 307 -16.51 -3.42 -6.82
N ASN A 308 -17.42 -2.44 -6.83
CA ASN A 308 -18.33 -2.21 -5.68
C ASN A 308 -19.25 -3.42 -5.42
N THR A 309 -19.75 -4.06 -6.48
CA THR A 309 -20.58 -5.28 -6.35
C THR A 309 -19.77 -6.41 -5.73
N LEU A 310 -18.50 -6.55 -6.13
CA LEU A 310 -17.61 -7.57 -5.55
C LEU A 310 -17.29 -7.28 -4.09
N MET A 311 -16.99 -6.03 -3.72
CA MET A 311 -16.76 -5.66 -2.35
C MET A 311 -17.95 -6.04 -1.47
N GLU A 312 -19.17 -5.72 -1.90
CA GLU A 312 -20.39 -6.06 -1.17
C GLU A 312 -20.62 -7.59 -1.11
N HIS A 313 -20.45 -8.29 -2.24
CA HIS A 313 -20.61 -9.75 -2.34
C HIS A 313 -19.66 -10.51 -1.38
N PHE A 314 -18.41 -10.08 -1.29
CA PHE A 314 -17.41 -10.67 -0.39
C PHE A 314 -17.46 -10.13 1.05
N GLY A 315 -18.49 -9.34 1.39
CA GLY A 315 -18.75 -8.91 2.77
C GLY A 315 -17.97 -7.65 3.20
N PHE A 316 -17.36 -6.93 2.28
CA PHE A 316 -16.75 -5.63 2.58
C PHE A 316 -17.82 -4.54 2.55
N SER A 317 -18.66 -4.53 3.58
CA SER A 317 -19.75 -3.57 3.74
C SER A 317 -19.79 -3.04 5.18
N VAL A 318 -20.31 -1.82 5.35
CA VAL A 318 -20.51 -1.21 6.65
C VAL A 318 -21.41 -2.08 7.54
N SER A 319 -22.49 -2.62 6.96
CA SER A 319 -23.42 -3.49 7.69
C SER A 319 -22.76 -4.76 8.25
N ASN A 320 -21.85 -5.38 7.50
CA ASN A 320 -21.13 -6.57 7.98
C ASN A 320 -20.15 -6.22 9.12
N ILE A 321 -19.46 -5.06 9.03
CA ILE A 321 -18.58 -4.59 10.12
C ILE A 321 -19.40 -4.35 11.38
N ILE A 322 -20.58 -3.71 11.28
CA ILE A 322 -21.48 -3.48 12.43
C ILE A 322 -21.96 -4.80 13.03
N GLU A 323 -22.37 -5.77 12.19
CA GLU A 323 -22.80 -7.08 12.66
C GLU A 323 -21.66 -7.80 13.41
N MET A 324 -20.44 -7.76 12.86
CA MET A 324 -19.26 -8.34 13.49
C MET A 324 -18.94 -7.63 14.82
N ALA A 325 -19.00 -6.30 14.86
CA ALA A 325 -18.79 -5.52 16.09
C ALA A 325 -19.76 -5.92 17.19
N ARG A 326 -21.06 -6.08 16.87
CA ARG A 326 -22.09 -6.52 17.84
C ARG A 326 -21.87 -7.94 18.38
N LYS A 327 -21.16 -8.79 17.64
CA LYS A 327 -20.83 -10.16 18.09
C LYS A 327 -19.61 -10.19 19.03
N LEU A 328 -18.74 -9.18 18.94
CA LEU A 328 -17.50 -9.09 19.72
C LEU A 328 -17.64 -8.32 21.02
N ILE A 329 -18.62 -7.41 21.11
CA ILE A 329 -18.91 -6.57 22.29
C ILE A 329 -20.09 -7.17 23.07
#